data_12421ce673b567580661d4a3b95a718f
#
_entry.id   12421ce673b567580661d4a3b95a718f
#
_cell.length_a   1.000
_cell.length_b   1.000
_cell.length_c   1.000
_cell.angle_alpha   90.00
_cell.angle_beta   90.00
_cell.angle_gamma   90.00
#
_symmetry.space_group_name_H-M   'P 1'
#
loop_
_entity.id
_entity.type
_entity.pdbx_description
1 polymer ?
#
loop_
_entity_poly.entity_id
_entity_poly.type
_entity_poly.pdbx_seq_one_letter_code
_entity_poly.pdbx_strand_id
1 'polypeptide(L)'
;MEGKDVIAMLPTGRGKSMCYQLPGLMQEGTVLVVSPLLSLMEDQVTQLKYVVKNRVIAFNSFRTLQEKREAMKRLASYKFIFVSPEMLQSELLIRELKKVHISLFVVDEAHCISQWGYDFRPDYKKLNVVIKNIGSPTVLALTATATKDVLRDIAESLNLENVTQHVYSIDRPNIAMEVQFVETIEEKKEALLDQVMYLQGPGIVYCSSRAWTERLTEYLRGKGVTGVAFYHGGMEHEERMLIQQQFMNDQLQLVICTSAFGMGVNKSNTRYIIHFHYPTNIASYLQEIGRAGRDGEPSIAILLCSPLDHDLPISIIEDELPSQSQIQFLFSLLQERMFQTKELPIEEVEEICYNAARFNEQYWRFIRYHLEQLGIIQQRKLILESLSDEIMNRLIAEVEIRLRNKYSELENMKSWIQVKECRREYLLRQFGYRKEGELKNCCDYCHITKTDYKKRQAQQSDFDYNWETELQKLFGLEKMGE
;
A
#
# COMPACT_ATOMS: atom_id res chain seq x y z
N MET A 1 -18.52 -7.27 17.59
CA MET A 1 -18.91 -6.96 18.97
C MET A 1 -19.38 -8.19 19.74
N GLU A 2 -19.67 -9.29 19.06
CA GLU A 2 -20.03 -10.60 19.66
C GLU A 2 -18.83 -11.45 20.10
N GLY A 3 -17.61 -10.93 20.06
CA GLY A 3 -16.39 -11.66 20.40
C GLY A 3 -15.97 -12.72 19.38
N LYS A 4 -16.49 -12.65 18.14
CA LYS A 4 -16.13 -13.56 17.05
C LYS A 4 -15.04 -12.94 16.19
N ASP A 5 -14.11 -13.77 15.72
CA ASP A 5 -13.12 -13.36 14.73
C ASP A 5 -13.78 -13.08 13.37
N VAL A 6 -13.28 -12.07 12.69
CA VAL A 6 -13.85 -11.61 11.43
C VAL A 6 -12.77 -11.39 10.38
N ILE A 7 -13.02 -11.85 9.17
CA ILE A 7 -12.30 -11.43 7.97
C ILE A 7 -13.26 -10.58 7.13
N ALA A 8 -12.88 -9.33 6.85
CA ALA A 8 -13.68 -8.46 6.01
C ALA A 8 -12.90 -8.00 4.78
N MET A 9 -13.43 -8.31 3.60
CA MET A 9 -12.94 -7.79 2.33
C MET A 9 -13.86 -6.67 1.87
N LEU A 10 -13.34 -5.46 1.86
CA LEU A 10 -14.04 -4.24 1.50
C LEU A 10 -13.25 -3.46 0.45
N PRO A 11 -13.85 -3.04 -0.67
CA PRO A 11 -13.16 -2.20 -1.65
C PRO A 11 -12.52 -0.98 -1.03
N THR A 12 -11.48 -0.44 -1.67
CA THR A 12 -10.87 0.83 -1.25
C THR A 12 -11.92 1.95 -1.21
N GLY A 13 -11.87 2.80 -0.15
CA GLY A 13 -12.82 3.89 0.03
C GLY A 13 -14.17 3.52 0.65
N ARG A 14 -14.44 2.24 0.96
CA ARG A 14 -15.69 1.78 1.60
C ARG A 14 -15.63 1.73 3.15
N GLY A 15 -14.74 2.50 3.76
CA GLY A 15 -14.74 2.69 5.20
C GLY A 15 -14.10 1.55 6.01
N LYS A 16 -13.09 0.85 5.50
CA LYS A 16 -12.35 -0.20 6.24
C LYS A 16 -11.94 0.25 7.65
N SER A 17 -11.44 1.48 7.80
CA SER A 17 -11.03 2.00 9.10
C SER A 17 -12.20 2.10 10.11
N MET A 18 -13.42 2.37 9.65
CA MET A 18 -14.60 2.43 10.53
C MET A 18 -14.92 1.07 11.16
N CYS A 19 -14.53 -0.05 10.50
CA CYS A 19 -14.76 -1.39 11.03
C CYS A 19 -14.03 -1.66 12.35
N TYR A 20 -12.94 -0.96 12.64
CA TYR A 20 -12.26 -1.06 13.94
C TYR A 20 -12.37 0.21 14.79
N GLN A 21 -12.52 1.38 14.17
CA GLN A 21 -12.64 2.63 14.91
C GLN A 21 -13.92 2.67 15.72
N LEU A 22 -15.06 2.37 15.09
CA LEU A 22 -16.37 2.42 15.77
C LEU A 22 -16.46 1.39 16.91
N PRO A 23 -16.22 0.09 16.72
CA PRO A 23 -16.20 -0.87 17.83
C PRO A 23 -15.17 -0.49 18.89
N GLY A 24 -14.00 -0.01 18.48
CA GLY A 24 -12.97 0.43 19.40
C GLY A 24 -13.43 1.56 20.32
N LEU A 25 -14.18 2.54 19.82
CA LEU A 25 -14.71 3.63 20.62
C LEU A 25 -15.84 3.18 21.58
N MET A 26 -16.59 2.15 21.20
CA MET A 26 -17.74 1.64 21.96
C MET A 26 -17.36 0.62 23.05
N GLN A 27 -16.22 -0.03 22.95
CA GLN A 27 -15.76 -1.07 23.88
C GLN A 27 -14.68 -0.52 24.82
N GLU A 28 -14.55 -1.08 26.00
CA GLU A 28 -13.39 -0.85 26.87
C GLU A 28 -12.13 -1.57 26.32
N GLY A 29 -10.95 -1.15 26.79
CA GLY A 29 -9.68 -1.70 26.35
C GLY A 29 -9.07 -0.97 25.15
N THR A 30 -7.97 -1.52 24.66
CA THR A 30 -7.14 -0.96 23.59
C THR A 30 -7.36 -1.73 22.29
N VAL A 31 -7.43 -1.01 21.17
CA VAL A 31 -7.39 -1.57 19.81
C VAL A 31 -5.96 -1.56 19.32
N LEU A 32 -5.41 -2.72 19.04
CA LEU A 32 -4.08 -2.87 18.44
C LEU A 32 -4.22 -3.11 16.94
N VAL A 33 -3.73 -2.15 16.12
CA VAL A 33 -3.84 -2.18 14.67
C VAL A 33 -2.47 -2.46 14.06
N VAL A 34 -2.35 -3.59 13.39
CA VAL A 34 -1.15 -3.94 12.61
C VAL A 34 -1.34 -3.44 11.19
N SER A 35 -0.45 -2.57 10.73
CA SER A 35 -0.47 -2.03 9.37
C SER A 35 0.92 -2.06 8.74
N PRO A 36 1.03 -2.38 7.43
CA PRO A 36 2.34 -2.52 6.78
C PRO A 36 2.98 -1.19 6.42
N LEU A 37 2.28 -0.08 6.62
CA LEU A 37 2.61 1.22 6.02
C LEU A 37 2.68 2.33 7.04
N LEU A 38 3.87 2.91 7.15
CA LEU A 38 4.15 3.98 8.10
C LEU A 38 3.31 5.23 7.83
N SER A 39 3.18 5.63 6.57
CA SER A 39 2.40 6.81 6.17
C SER A 39 0.91 6.65 6.49
N LEU A 40 0.35 5.45 6.27
CA LEU A 40 -1.04 5.15 6.61
C LEU A 40 -1.27 5.21 8.11
N MET A 41 -0.35 4.66 8.90
CA MET A 41 -0.43 4.72 10.36
C MET A 41 -0.45 6.16 10.87
N GLU A 42 0.44 7.03 10.36
CA GLU A 42 0.51 8.44 10.78
C GLU A 42 -0.75 9.22 10.36
N ASP A 43 -1.28 8.95 9.17
CA ASP A 43 -2.54 9.54 8.73
C ASP A 43 -3.71 9.13 9.64
N GLN A 44 -3.84 7.83 9.95
CA GLN A 44 -4.85 7.32 10.88
C GLN A 44 -4.70 7.91 12.29
N VAL A 45 -3.47 8.03 12.79
CA VAL A 45 -3.19 8.68 14.08
C VAL A 45 -3.63 10.14 14.04
N THR A 46 -3.32 10.86 12.97
CA THR A 46 -3.70 12.28 12.83
C THR A 46 -5.22 12.45 12.84
N GLN A 47 -5.93 11.63 12.08
CA GLN A 47 -7.41 11.66 12.06
C GLN A 47 -8.01 11.30 13.42
N LEU A 48 -7.51 10.24 14.07
CA LEU A 48 -8.03 9.81 15.36
C LEU A 48 -7.72 10.78 16.51
N LYS A 49 -6.67 11.60 16.41
CA LYS A 49 -6.40 12.65 17.42
C LYS A 49 -7.56 13.63 17.58
N TYR A 50 -8.33 13.90 16.54
CA TYR A 50 -9.53 14.74 16.65
C TYR A 50 -10.64 14.10 17.49
N VAL A 51 -10.69 12.75 17.56
CA VAL A 51 -11.72 11.99 18.27
C VAL A 51 -11.27 11.59 19.68
N VAL A 52 -10.08 10.98 19.78
CA VAL A 52 -9.56 10.42 21.05
C VAL A 52 -8.42 11.23 21.66
N LYS A 53 -8.08 12.38 21.08
CA LYS A 53 -7.01 13.28 21.52
C LYS A 53 -5.66 12.53 21.59
N ASN A 54 -4.98 12.61 22.73
CA ASN A 54 -3.67 11.99 22.93
C ASN A 54 -3.72 10.47 23.24
N ARG A 55 -4.89 9.84 23.09
CA ARG A 55 -5.07 8.39 23.34
C ARG A 55 -4.84 7.52 22.09
N VAL A 56 -4.08 8.00 21.13
CA VAL A 56 -3.68 7.26 19.92
C VAL A 56 -2.20 7.45 19.66
N ILE A 57 -1.54 6.36 19.24
CA ILE A 57 -0.11 6.36 18.95
C ILE A 57 0.22 5.41 17.79
N ALA A 58 1.29 5.74 17.02
CA ALA A 58 1.94 4.80 16.12
C ALA A 58 3.35 4.45 16.64
N PHE A 59 3.65 3.15 16.68
CA PHE A 59 4.99 2.63 16.88
C PHE A 59 5.61 2.29 15.53
N ASN A 60 6.52 3.13 15.08
CA ASN A 60 7.18 3.01 13.79
C ASN A 60 8.68 3.37 13.86
N SER A 61 9.38 3.31 12.74
CA SER A 61 10.80 3.61 12.64
C SER A 61 11.14 5.10 12.82
N PHE A 62 10.19 6.01 12.62
CA PHE A 62 10.43 7.47 12.74
C PHE A 62 10.57 7.95 14.19
N ARG A 63 10.11 7.16 15.18
CA ARG A 63 10.28 7.53 16.59
C ARG A 63 11.64 7.15 17.10
N THR A 64 12.24 8.04 17.90
CA THR A 64 13.48 7.78 18.62
C THR A 64 13.32 6.66 19.64
N LEU A 65 14.43 6.03 20.05
CA LEU A 65 14.43 5.00 21.09
C LEU A 65 13.85 5.51 22.41
N GLN A 66 14.12 6.78 22.76
CA GLN A 66 13.61 7.41 23.97
C GLN A 66 12.09 7.56 23.90
N GLU A 67 11.55 8.12 22.82
CA GLU A 67 10.11 8.26 22.61
C GLU A 67 9.38 6.91 22.65
N LYS A 68 9.97 5.88 22.02
CA LYS A 68 9.43 4.52 22.08
C LYS A 68 9.37 3.99 23.52
N ARG A 69 10.43 4.17 24.31
CA ARG A 69 10.47 3.75 25.72
C ARG A 69 9.45 4.48 26.58
N GLU A 70 9.28 5.79 26.39
CA GLU A 70 8.30 6.59 27.14
C GLU A 70 6.87 6.18 26.77
N ALA A 71 6.59 5.98 25.48
CA ALA A 71 5.31 5.50 25.00
C ALA A 71 4.96 4.10 25.53
N MET A 72 5.94 3.18 25.57
CA MET A 72 5.74 1.83 26.14
C MET A 72 5.31 1.84 27.60
N LYS A 73 5.79 2.80 28.41
CA LYS A 73 5.34 2.95 29.81
C LYS A 73 3.88 3.33 29.96
N ARG A 74 3.26 3.85 28.91
CA ARG A 74 1.89 4.38 28.92
C ARG A 74 0.93 3.60 27.99
N LEU A 75 1.29 2.38 27.55
CA LEU A 75 0.51 1.61 26.57
C LEU A 75 -0.97 1.46 27.00
N ALA A 76 -1.26 1.21 28.24
CA ALA A 76 -2.62 1.07 28.76
C ALA A 76 -3.46 2.38 28.69
N SER A 77 -2.83 3.54 28.49
CA SER A 77 -3.54 4.80 28.33
C SER A 77 -4.02 5.07 26.90
N TYR A 78 -3.50 4.34 25.92
CA TYR A 78 -3.89 4.51 24.52
C TYR A 78 -5.13 3.68 24.19
N LYS A 79 -6.05 4.31 23.49
CA LYS A 79 -7.25 3.65 22.94
C LYS A 79 -6.94 2.93 21.63
N PHE A 80 -6.07 3.53 20.80
CA PHE A 80 -5.60 2.94 19.56
C PHE A 80 -4.07 2.94 19.52
N ILE A 81 -3.53 1.77 19.25
CA ILE A 81 -2.08 1.58 19.04
C ILE A 81 -1.90 1.03 17.63
N PHE A 82 -1.25 1.81 16.77
CA PHE A 82 -0.82 1.37 15.45
C PHE A 82 0.61 0.87 15.53
N VAL A 83 0.90 -0.25 14.88
CA VAL A 83 2.22 -0.88 14.92
C VAL A 83 2.53 -1.56 13.58
N SER A 84 3.78 -1.48 13.14
CA SER A 84 4.21 -2.28 12.01
C SER A 84 4.46 -3.73 12.43
N PRO A 85 4.31 -4.72 11.53
CA PRO A 85 4.51 -6.13 11.85
C PRO A 85 5.93 -6.43 12.35
N GLU A 86 6.93 -5.69 11.83
CA GLU A 86 8.33 -5.79 12.26
C GLU A 86 8.52 -5.36 13.72
N MET A 87 7.83 -4.31 14.14
CA MET A 87 7.89 -3.83 15.53
C MET A 87 7.34 -4.84 16.52
N LEU A 88 6.38 -5.69 16.10
CA LEU A 88 5.85 -6.79 16.93
C LEU A 88 6.83 -7.96 17.10
N GLN A 89 8.00 -7.93 16.45
CA GLN A 89 9.08 -8.87 16.74
C GLN A 89 9.93 -8.44 17.95
N SER A 90 9.68 -7.25 18.53
CA SER A 90 10.37 -6.77 19.72
C SER A 90 9.82 -7.45 20.98
N GLU A 91 10.65 -8.25 21.65
CA GLU A 91 10.30 -8.90 22.93
C GLU A 91 9.89 -7.89 24.00
N LEU A 92 10.55 -6.72 24.03
CA LEU A 92 10.21 -5.64 24.94
C LEU A 92 8.79 -5.15 24.72
N LEU A 93 8.42 -4.88 23.47
CA LEU A 93 7.08 -4.41 23.13
C LEU A 93 6.03 -5.48 23.46
N ILE A 94 6.25 -6.74 23.10
CA ILE A 94 5.34 -7.85 23.43
C ILE A 94 5.15 -7.99 24.94
N ARG A 95 6.24 -7.90 25.72
CA ARG A 95 6.16 -7.97 27.20
C ARG A 95 5.29 -6.85 27.78
N GLU A 96 5.38 -5.64 27.24
CA GLU A 96 4.55 -4.52 27.71
C GLU A 96 3.10 -4.63 27.20
N LEU A 97 2.87 -5.12 25.97
CA LEU A 97 1.51 -5.37 25.44
C LEU A 97 0.76 -6.46 26.23
N LYS A 98 1.45 -7.47 26.79
CA LYS A 98 0.83 -8.48 27.67
C LYS A 98 0.16 -7.89 28.92
N LYS A 99 0.56 -6.69 29.33
CA LYS A 99 -0.01 -6.00 30.50
C LYS A 99 -1.25 -5.15 30.15
N VAL A 100 -1.56 -5.02 28.86
CA VAL A 100 -2.65 -4.19 28.36
C VAL A 100 -3.83 -5.06 27.97
N HIS A 101 -5.03 -4.67 28.37
CA HIS A 101 -6.23 -5.31 27.88
C HIS A 101 -6.50 -4.91 26.42
N ILE A 102 -6.12 -5.80 25.50
CA ILE A 102 -6.38 -5.64 24.06
C ILE A 102 -7.78 -6.17 23.78
N SER A 103 -8.71 -5.26 23.46
CA SER A 103 -10.11 -5.62 23.15
C SER A 103 -10.29 -6.07 21.69
N LEU A 104 -9.42 -5.60 20.79
CA LEU A 104 -9.48 -5.94 19.37
C LEU A 104 -8.07 -5.92 18.76
N PHE A 105 -7.72 -6.98 18.07
CA PHE A 105 -6.50 -7.09 17.28
C PHE A 105 -6.87 -6.96 15.80
N VAL A 106 -6.41 -5.89 15.15
CA VAL A 106 -6.72 -5.60 13.76
C VAL A 106 -5.52 -5.90 12.88
N VAL A 107 -5.73 -6.69 11.85
CA VAL A 107 -4.74 -6.95 10.80
C VAL A 107 -5.19 -6.21 9.55
N ASP A 108 -4.64 -5.01 9.34
CA ASP A 108 -4.91 -4.24 8.12
C ASP A 108 -4.04 -4.73 6.97
N GLU A 109 -4.54 -4.61 5.74
CA GLU A 109 -3.97 -5.18 4.53
C GLU A 109 -3.58 -6.67 4.70
N ALA A 110 -4.51 -7.45 5.26
CA ALA A 110 -4.28 -8.84 5.65
C ALA A 110 -3.83 -9.76 4.51
N HIS A 111 -4.02 -9.36 3.24
CA HIS A 111 -3.47 -10.08 2.08
C HIS A 111 -1.94 -10.19 2.11
N CYS A 112 -1.24 -9.33 2.86
CA CYS A 112 0.21 -9.42 3.07
C CYS A 112 0.65 -10.71 3.80
N ILE A 113 -0.27 -11.44 4.42
CA ILE A 113 -0.01 -12.75 5.04
C ILE A 113 0.30 -13.81 3.99
N SER A 114 -0.38 -13.75 2.85
CA SER A 114 -0.36 -14.81 1.85
C SER A 114 0.88 -14.75 0.97
N GLN A 115 1.58 -15.87 0.85
CA GLN A 115 2.67 -16.03 -0.12
C GLN A 115 2.17 -15.95 -1.57
N TRP A 116 0.89 -16.21 -1.77
CA TRP A 116 0.18 -16.08 -3.06
C TRP A 116 -0.37 -14.66 -3.27
N GLY A 117 -0.25 -13.78 -2.25
CA GLY A 117 -0.62 -12.38 -2.35
C GLY A 117 0.45 -11.55 -3.07
N TYR A 118 0.02 -10.48 -3.71
CA TYR A 118 0.87 -9.59 -4.49
C TYR A 118 1.90 -8.81 -3.63
N ASP A 119 1.64 -8.58 -2.34
CA ASP A 119 2.52 -7.88 -1.37
C ASP A 119 2.79 -8.76 -0.15
N PHE A 120 3.41 -9.92 -0.35
CA PHE A 120 3.76 -10.82 0.76
C PHE A 120 4.81 -10.21 1.69
N ARG A 121 4.51 -10.22 2.99
CA ARG A 121 5.40 -9.74 4.04
C ARG A 121 5.60 -10.83 5.09
N PRO A 122 6.81 -11.39 5.20
CA PRO A 122 7.10 -12.50 6.11
C PRO A 122 6.70 -12.27 7.58
N ASP A 123 6.83 -11.03 8.07
CA ASP A 123 6.49 -10.70 9.45
C ASP A 123 4.99 -10.84 9.77
N TYR A 124 4.11 -10.78 8.76
CA TYR A 124 2.69 -11.06 8.93
C TYR A 124 2.41 -12.53 9.29
N LYS A 125 3.21 -13.48 8.82
CA LYS A 125 3.09 -14.90 9.18
C LYS A 125 3.34 -15.18 10.68
N LYS A 126 4.04 -14.25 11.36
CA LYS A 126 4.35 -14.38 12.79
C LYS A 126 3.25 -13.80 13.70
N LEU A 127 2.20 -13.16 13.12
CA LEU A 127 1.15 -12.51 13.92
C LEU A 127 0.34 -13.49 14.77
N ASN A 128 0.16 -14.73 14.35
CA ASN A 128 -0.48 -15.77 15.16
C ASN A 128 0.21 -16.01 16.50
N VAL A 129 1.55 -15.97 16.52
CA VAL A 129 2.35 -16.08 17.75
C VAL A 129 2.15 -14.87 18.64
N VAL A 130 2.10 -13.67 18.04
CA VAL A 130 1.83 -12.42 18.77
C VAL A 130 0.44 -12.46 19.40
N ILE A 131 -0.60 -12.83 18.63
CA ILE A 131 -2.00 -12.95 19.10
C ILE A 131 -2.07 -13.86 20.34
N LYS A 132 -1.46 -15.04 20.27
CA LYS A 132 -1.40 -15.98 21.40
C LYS A 132 -0.67 -15.36 22.61
N ASN A 133 0.43 -14.68 22.37
CA ASN A 133 1.25 -14.07 23.42
C ASN A 133 0.55 -12.94 24.19
N ILE A 134 -0.38 -12.20 23.56
CA ILE A 134 -1.09 -11.07 24.17
C ILE A 134 -2.49 -11.43 24.68
N GLY A 135 -2.80 -12.73 24.83
CA GLY A 135 -4.04 -13.21 25.43
C GLY A 135 -5.16 -13.55 24.47
N SER A 136 -4.87 -13.78 23.19
CA SER A 136 -5.84 -14.17 22.15
C SER A 136 -7.06 -13.25 22.07
N PRO A 137 -6.88 -11.95 21.87
CA PRO A 137 -8.00 -11.03 21.68
C PRO A 137 -8.78 -11.37 20.41
N THR A 138 -10.01 -10.85 20.29
CA THR A 138 -10.79 -10.93 19.05
C THR A 138 -10.00 -10.35 17.88
N VAL A 139 -9.99 -11.04 16.73
CA VAL A 139 -9.23 -10.65 15.55
C VAL A 139 -10.15 -10.11 14.46
N LEU A 140 -9.77 -8.97 13.89
CA LEU A 140 -10.38 -8.42 12.68
C LEU A 140 -9.33 -8.29 11.57
N ALA A 141 -9.40 -9.16 10.57
CA ALA A 141 -8.54 -9.08 9.39
C ALA A 141 -9.24 -8.31 8.27
N LEU A 142 -8.59 -7.27 7.76
CA LEU A 142 -9.12 -6.36 6.73
C LEU A 142 -8.26 -6.41 5.48
N THR A 143 -8.90 -6.49 4.32
CA THR A 143 -8.23 -6.34 3.02
C THR A 143 -9.14 -5.65 2.00
N ALA A 144 -8.54 -5.07 0.96
CA ALA A 144 -9.29 -4.48 -0.15
C ALA A 144 -9.51 -5.48 -1.29
N THR A 145 -8.54 -6.36 -1.52
CA THR A 145 -8.50 -7.29 -2.64
C THR A 145 -7.91 -8.62 -2.16
N ALA A 146 -8.66 -9.68 -2.34
CA ALA A 146 -8.20 -11.03 -2.05
C ALA A 146 -8.98 -12.06 -2.89
N THR A 147 -8.31 -13.08 -3.38
CA THR A 147 -8.98 -14.25 -3.94
C THR A 147 -9.46 -15.16 -2.80
N LYS A 148 -10.29 -16.16 -3.12
CA LYS A 148 -10.75 -17.14 -2.12
C LYS A 148 -9.60 -17.89 -1.45
N ASP A 149 -8.52 -18.16 -2.20
CA ASP A 149 -7.34 -18.86 -1.67
C ASP A 149 -6.56 -17.95 -0.70
N VAL A 150 -6.44 -16.66 -1.01
CA VAL A 150 -5.85 -15.68 -0.10
C VAL A 150 -6.68 -15.52 1.18
N LEU A 151 -8.01 -15.49 1.10
CA LEU A 151 -8.88 -15.43 2.30
C LEU A 151 -8.71 -16.67 3.18
N ARG A 152 -8.55 -17.84 2.57
CA ARG A 152 -8.27 -19.09 3.29
C ARG A 152 -6.91 -19.05 3.98
N ASP A 153 -5.87 -18.64 3.26
CA ASP A 153 -4.51 -18.51 3.81
C ASP A 153 -4.44 -17.50 4.97
N ILE A 154 -5.24 -16.40 4.92
CA ILE A 154 -5.37 -15.47 6.05
C ILE A 154 -5.95 -16.19 7.28
N ALA A 155 -7.04 -16.94 7.13
CA ALA A 155 -7.66 -17.65 8.24
C ALA A 155 -6.71 -18.68 8.87
N GLU A 156 -6.07 -19.49 8.03
CA GLU A 156 -5.11 -20.52 8.45
C GLU A 156 -3.88 -19.91 9.13
N SER A 157 -3.27 -18.89 8.53
CA SER A 157 -2.05 -18.26 9.04
C SER A 157 -2.26 -17.55 10.36
N LEU A 158 -3.42 -16.93 10.59
CA LEU A 158 -3.78 -16.30 11.86
C LEU A 158 -4.36 -17.31 12.87
N ASN A 159 -4.56 -18.58 12.45
CA ASN A 159 -5.16 -19.65 13.26
C ASN A 159 -6.56 -19.24 13.80
N LEU A 160 -7.42 -18.70 12.90
CA LEU A 160 -8.77 -18.28 13.24
C LEU A 160 -9.74 -19.47 13.08
N GLU A 161 -10.32 -19.89 14.18
CA GLU A 161 -11.35 -20.93 14.19
C GLU A 161 -12.75 -20.28 14.10
N ASN A 162 -13.66 -20.87 13.30
CA ASN A 162 -15.03 -20.38 13.14
C ASN A 162 -15.15 -18.89 12.76
N VAL A 163 -14.23 -18.42 11.89
CA VAL A 163 -14.17 -17.02 11.46
C VAL A 163 -15.39 -16.63 10.63
N THR A 164 -16.00 -15.50 10.96
CA THR A 164 -17.07 -14.88 10.15
C THR A 164 -16.44 -14.12 8.99
N GLN A 165 -16.87 -14.40 7.76
CA GLN A 165 -16.37 -13.71 6.58
C GLN A 165 -17.42 -12.75 6.01
N HIS A 166 -17.04 -11.48 5.88
CA HIS A 166 -17.80 -10.45 5.18
C HIS A 166 -17.05 -10.07 3.90
N VAL A 167 -17.49 -10.60 2.77
CA VAL A 167 -16.81 -10.46 1.49
C VAL A 167 -17.70 -9.68 0.54
N TYR A 168 -17.29 -8.46 0.21
CA TYR A 168 -18.00 -7.58 -0.72
C TYR A 168 -17.30 -7.56 -2.07
N SER A 169 -18.06 -7.33 -3.12
CA SER A 169 -17.51 -7.20 -4.47
C SER A 169 -16.47 -6.07 -4.52
N ILE A 170 -15.37 -6.35 -5.20
CA ILE A 170 -14.29 -5.36 -5.46
C ILE A 170 -14.70 -4.30 -6.49
N ASP A 171 -15.88 -4.44 -7.08
CA ASP A 171 -16.35 -3.56 -8.15
C ASP A 171 -16.55 -2.11 -7.68
N ARG A 172 -16.17 -1.21 -8.54
CA ARG A 172 -16.36 0.23 -8.41
C ARG A 172 -17.10 0.74 -9.66
N PRO A 173 -18.44 0.61 -9.70
CA PRO A 173 -19.24 0.91 -10.89
C PRO A 173 -19.10 2.36 -11.40
N ASN A 174 -18.73 3.28 -10.51
CA ASN A 174 -18.53 4.70 -10.83
C ASN A 174 -17.16 5.01 -11.47
N ILE A 175 -16.28 4.01 -11.67
CA ILE A 175 -14.97 4.20 -12.30
C ILE A 175 -14.98 3.55 -13.68
N ALA A 176 -14.99 4.36 -14.76
CA ALA A 176 -14.80 3.84 -16.13
C ALA A 176 -13.35 3.39 -16.35
N MET A 177 -13.13 2.40 -17.20
CA MET A 177 -11.78 1.85 -17.48
C MET A 177 -11.48 1.96 -18.97
N GLU A 178 -10.35 2.57 -19.31
CA GLU A 178 -9.89 2.74 -20.68
C GLU A 178 -8.44 2.29 -20.83
N VAL A 179 -8.11 1.61 -21.93
CA VAL A 179 -6.73 1.33 -22.33
C VAL A 179 -6.48 2.00 -23.67
N GLN A 180 -5.46 2.85 -23.71
CA GLN A 180 -5.01 3.53 -24.92
C GLN A 180 -3.66 2.96 -25.36
N PHE A 181 -3.60 2.49 -26.61
CA PHE A 181 -2.36 2.00 -27.19
C PHE A 181 -1.67 3.13 -27.96
N VAL A 182 -0.39 3.28 -27.76
CA VAL A 182 0.51 4.24 -28.41
C VAL A 182 1.80 3.54 -28.80
N GLU A 183 2.45 4.01 -29.87
CA GLU A 183 3.62 3.32 -30.42
C GLU A 183 4.93 3.82 -29.78
N THR A 184 5.04 5.11 -29.50
CA THR A 184 6.26 5.75 -29.02
C THR A 184 6.12 6.39 -27.66
N ILE A 185 7.23 6.70 -27.02
CA ILE A 185 7.26 7.44 -25.72
C ILE A 185 6.78 8.89 -25.94
N GLU A 186 7.07 9.48 -27.07
CA GLU A 186 6.63 10.84 -27.41
C GLU A 186 5.10 10.90 -27.54
N GLU A 187 4.50 10.00 -28.32
CA GLU A 187 3.04 9.87 -28.40
C GLU A 187 2.41 9.61 -27.02
N LYS A 188 3.08 8.83 -26.18
CA LYS A 188 2.60 8.55 -24.83
C LYS A 188 2.59 9.78 -23.93
N LYS A 189 3.60 10.65 -24.03
CA LYS A 189 3.65 11.94 -23.34
C LYS A 189 2.58 12.90 -23.86
N GLU A 190 2.37 12.93 -25.16
CA GLU A 190 1.30 13.75 -25.79
C GLU A 190 -0.07 13.27 -25.35
N ALA A 191 -0.34 11.95 -25.39
CA ALA A 191 -1.58 11.37 -24.89
C ALA A 191 -1.80 11.70 -23.41
N LEU A 192 -0.76 11.64 -22.58
CA LEU A 192 -0.85 12.05 -21.17
C LEU A 192 -1.23 13.53 -21.06
N LEU A 193 -0.58 14.42 -21.82
CA LEU A 193 -0.87 15.86 -21.82
C LEU A 193 -2.32 16.12 -22.22
N ASP A 194 -2.79 15.51 -23.30
CA ASP A 194 -4.16 15.65 -23.79
C ASP A 194 -5.18 15.24 -22.74
N GLN A 195 -4.96 14.09 -22.06
CA GLN A 195 -5.85 13.65 -20.99
C GLN A 195 -5.83 14.62 -19.79
N VAL A 196 -4.66 15.05 -19.34
CA VAL A 196 -4.52 16.01 -18.21
C VAL A 196 -5.17 17.36 -18.52
N MET A 197 -5.08 17.82 -19.78
CA MET A 197 -5.71 19.07 -20.20
C MET A 197 -7.23 18.95 -20.35
N TYR A 198 -7.72 17.78 -20.74
CA TYR A 198 -9.13 17.52 -20.99
C TYR A 198 -9.94 17.17 -19.74
N LEU A 199 -9.38 16.29 -18.86
CA LEU A 199 -10.11 15.70 -17.75
C LEU A 199 -10.32 16.66 -16.58
N GLN A 200 -11.49 16.57 -15.94
CA GLN A 200 -11.78 17.24 -14.68
C GLN A 200 -10.87 16.66 -13.58
N GLY A 201 -10.10 17.53 -12.91
CA GLY A 201 -9.28 17.14 -11.75
C GLY A 201 -10.01 17.16 -10.41
N PRO A 202 -9.33 16.80 -9.33
CA PRO A 202 -7.92 16.40 -9.28
C PRO A 202 -7.66 14.97 -9.78
N GLY A 203 -6.43 14.71 -10.22
CA GLY A 203 -6.00 13.41 -10.74
C GLY A 203 -4.68 12.91 -10.20
N ILE A 204 -4.39 11.62 -10.45
CA ILE A 204 -3.12 10.97 -10.11
C ILE A 204 -2.58 10.26 -11.35
N VAL A 205 -1.27 10.38 -11.60
CA VAL A 205 -0.56 9.65 -12.66
C VAL A 205 0.44 8.71 -12.02
N TYR A 206 0.32 7.41 -12.31
CA TYR A 206 1.24 6.39 -11.83
C TYR A 206 2.35 6.09 -12.81
N CYS A 207 3.58 6.06 -12.31
CA CYS A 207 4.79 5.70 -13.02
C CYS A 207 5.54 4.60 -12.25
N SER A 208 6.25 3.75 -12.97
CA SER A 208 7.00 2.66 -12.36
C SER A 208 8.36 3.07 -11.79
N SER A 209 8.90 4.25 -12.13
CA SER A 209 10.20 4.70 -11.61
C SER A 209 10.17 6.14 -11.12
N ARG A 210 11.09 6.46 -10.18
CA ARG A 210 11.29 7.80 -9.62
C ARG A 210 11.63 8.80 -10.72
N ALA A 211 12.57 8.47 -11.59
CA ALA A 211 13.01 9.33 -12.67
C ALA A 211 11.86 9.69 -13.64
N TRP A 212 10.93 8.78 -13.89
CA TRP A 212 9.76 9.09 -14.71
C TRP A 212 8.79 10.05 -14.03
N THR A 213 8.64 10.00 -12.71
CA THR A 213 7.75 10.95 -12.01
C THR A 213 8.27 12.39 -12.14
N GLU A 214 9.57 12.59 -12.00
CA GLU A 214 10.23 13.89 -12.14
C GLU A 214 10.17 14.39 -13.58
N ARG A 215 10.60 13.58 -14.56
CA ARG A 215 10.62 13.93 -15.99
C ARG A 215 9.23 14.31 -16.52
N LEU A 216 8.19 13.56 -16.16
CA LEU A 216 6.83 13.87 -16.60
C LEU A 216 6.29 15.14 -15.93
N THR A 217 6.67 15.40 -14.67
CA THR A 217 6.30 16.65 -14.00
C THR A 217 6.92 17.85 -14.70
N GLU A 218 8.21 17.78 -15.02
CA GLU A 218 8.91 18.83 -15.79
C GLU A 218 8.31 19.02 -17.19
N TYR A 219 8.04 17.92 -17.89
CA TYR A 219 7.40 17.97 -19.21
C TYR A 219 6.04 18.67 -19.15
N LEU A 220 5.15 18.30 -18.22
CA LEU A 220 3.83 18.90 -18.11
C LEU A 220 3.90 20.36 -17.67
N ARG A 221 4.82 20.73 -16.77
CA ARG A 221 5.06 22.15 -16.40
C ARG A 221 5.55 22.95 -17.60
N GLY A 222 6.47 22.41 -18.39
CA GLY A 222 6.95 23.04 -19.64
C GLY A 222 5.86 23.22 -20.69
N LYS A 223 4.77 22.43 -20.62
CA LYS A 223 3.56 22.57 -21.48
C LYS A 223 2.47 23.44 -20.85
N GLY A 224 2.75 24.13 -19.74
CA GLY A 224 1.82 25.06 -19.09
C GLY A 224 0.84 24.43 -18.11
N VAL A 225 0.99 23.15 -17.73
CA VAL A 225 0.17 22.54 -16.68
C VAL A 225 0.61 23.08 -15.33
N THR A 226 -0.30 23.75 -14.62
CA THR A 226 -0.08 24.26 -13.26
C THR A 226 -0.65 23.33 -12.20
N GLY A 227 -0.24 23.49 -10.95
CA GLY A 227 -0.74 22.68 -9.82
C GLY A 227 -0.34 21.20 -9.92
N VAL A 228 0.83 20.90 -10.50
CA VAL A 228 1.37 19.54 -10.64
C VAL A 228 2.64 19.36 -9.81
N ALA A 229 2.73 18.23 -9.09
CA ALA A 229 3.91 17.83 -8.33
C ALA A 229 4.23 16.34 -8.57
N PHE A 230 5.49 15.95 -8.36
CA PHE A 230 5.88 14.55 -8.31
C PHE A 230 5.95 14.03 -6.87
N TYR A 231 5.83 12.70 -6.72
CA TYR A 231 5.92 12.02 -5.43
C TYR A 231 6.50 10.62 -5.57
N HIS A 232 7.55 10.32 -4.82
CA HIS A 232 8.15 8.97 -4.78
C HIS A 232 8.88 8.70 -3.45
N GLY A 233 9.19 7.43 -3.18
CA GLY A 233 9.81 7.01 -1.92
C GLY A 233 11.24 7.51 -1.68
N GLY A 234 11.91 8.10 -2.69
CA GLY A 234 13.25 8.68 -2.55
C GLY A 234 13.28 10.14 -2.10
N MET A 235 12.11 10.77 -1.92
CA MET A 235 12.01 12.14 -1.41
C MET A 235 12.11 12.16 0.12
N GLU A 236 12.53 13.30 0.67
CA GLU A 236 12.53 13.53 2.11
C GLU A 236 11.12 13.44 2.71
N HIS A 237 11.06 13.07 3.98
CA HIS A 237 9.78 12.82 4.64
C HIS A 237 8.89 14.07 4.67
N GLU A 238 9.49 15.23 4.98
CA GLU A 238 8.80 16.53 5.05
C GLU A 238 8.22 16.94 3.71
N GLU A 239 8.97 16.73 2.62
CA GLU A 239 8.50 17.05 1.26
C GLU A 239 7.31 16.17 0.88
N ARG A 240 7.39 14.86 1.19
CA ARG A 240 6.27 13.95 0.94
C ARG A 240 5.01 14.36 1.69
N MET A 241 5.15 14.73 2.95
CA MET A 241 4.03 15.21 3.77
C MET A 241 3.42 16.49 3.21
N LEU A 242 4.26 17.45 2.78
CA LEU A 242 3.81 18.69 2.19
C LEU A 242 2.99 18.47 0.92
N ILE A 243 3.50 17.67 -0.03
CA ILE A 243 2.80 17.37 -1.28
C ILE A 243 1.48 16.65 -1.01
N GLN A 244 1.46 15.70 -0.07
CA GLN A 244 0.25 15.02 0.32
C GLN A 244 -0.79 15.99 0.88
N GLN A 245 -0.40 16.90 1.79
CA GLN A 245 -1.29 17.92 2.35
C GLN A 245 -1.82 18.87 1.26
N GLN A 246 -0.95 19.35 0.38
CA GLN A 246 -1.35 20.24 -0.72
C GLN A 246 -2.35 19.54 -1.66
N PHE A 247 -2.15 18.26 -1.96
CA PHE A 247 -3.11 17.50 -2.77
C PHE A 247 -4.42 17.27 -2.03
N MET A 248 -4.40 16.94 -0.74
CA MET A 248 -5.61 16.78 0.07
C MET A 248 -6.44 18.06 0.15
N ASN A 249 -5.79 19.22 0.19
CA ASN A 249 -6.42 20.55 0.31
C ASN A 249 -6.70 21.22 -1.06
N ASP A 250 -6.72 20.47 -2.17
CA ASP A 250 -7.00 20.95 -3.53
C ASP A 250 -6.04 22.03 -4.07
N GLN A 251 -4.89 22.24 -3.41
CA GLN A 251 -3.82 23.14 -3.85
C GLN A 251 -3.03 22.55 -5.03
N LEU A 252 -2.97 21.22 -5.12
CA LEU A 252 -2.46 20.50 -6.28
C LEU A 252 -3.62 19.82 -7.00
N GLN A 253 -3.64 19.97 -8.32
CA GLN A 253 -4.64 19.35 -9.20
C GLN A 253 -4.16 18.03 -9.79
N LEU A 254 -2.84 17.77 -9.74
CA LEU A 254 -2.23 16.57 -10.29
C LEU A 254 -1.02 16.15 -9.47
N VAL A 255 -0.94 14.87 -9.15
CA VAL A 255 0.26 14.25 -8.59
C VAL A 255 0.74 13.15 -9.52
N ILE A 256 2.02 13.22 -9.93
CA ILE A 256 2.69 12.18 -10.70
C ILE A 256 3.55 11.36 -9.75
N CYS A 257 3.31 10.06 -9.62
CA CYS A 257 3.88 9.32 -8.52
C CYS A 257 4.25 7.88 -8.88
N THR A 258 5.05 7.27 -8.01
CA THR A 258 5.18 5.81 -7.95
C THR A 258 4.09 5.23 -7.03
N SER A 259 4.03 3.90 -6.91
CA SER A 259 3.15 3.20 -5.96
C SER A 259 3.32 3.65 -4.49
N ALA A 260 4.42 4.36 -4.17
CA ALA A 260 4.63 4.96 -2.86
C ALA A 260 3.58 6.04 -2.49
N PHE A 261 2.95 6.69 -3.50
CA PHE A 261 1.84 7.60 -3.29
C PHE A 261 0.53 6.83 -3.37
N GLY A 262 -0.12 6.75 -2.28
CA GLY A 262 -1.44 6.15 -2.39
C GLY A 262 -1.87 5.42 -1.15
N MET A 263 -1.06 4.57 -0.57
CA MET A 263 -1.38 3.96 0.71
C MET A 263 -1.35 5.07 1.78
N GLY A 264 -2.53 5.45 2.31
CA GLY A 264 -2.69 6.58 3.22
C GLY A 264 -3.34 7.84 2.61
N VAL A 265 -3.40 7.98 1.29
CA VAL A 265 -4.10 9.12 0.67
C VAL A 265 -5.60 8.84 0.59
N ASN A 266 -6.37 9.54 1.42
CA ASN A 266 -7.84 9.38 1.47
C ASN A 266 -8.58 10.60 0.88
N LYS A 267 -8.18 11.03 -0.33
CA LYS A 267 -8.87 12.09 -1.06
C LYS A 267 -10.13 11.53 -1.72
N SER A 268 -11.28 12.06 -1.37
CA SER A 268 -12.58 11.56 -1.84
C SER A 268 -12.88 11.95 -3.30
N ASN A 269 -12.49 13.14 -3.69
CA ASN A 269 -12.85 13.77 -4.97
C ASN A 269 -11.83 13.59 -6.09
N THR A 270 -10.95 12.60 -6.04
CA THR A 270 -10.05 12.27 -7.17
C THR A 270 -10.89 11.81 -8.37
N ARG A 271 -10.77 12.50 -9.52
CA ARG A 271 -11.63 12.26 -10.70
C ARG A 271 -11.04 11.33 -11.73
N TYR A 272 -9.69 11.27 -11.82
CA TYR A 272 -9.05 10.36 -12.76
C TYR A 272 -7.76 9.77 -12.21
N ILE A 273 -7.47 8.56 -12.65
CA ILE A 273 -6.19 7.89 -12.49
C ILE A 273 -5.64 7.58 -13.88
N ILE A 274 -4.39 7.95 -14.14
CA ILE A 274 -3.70 7.57 -15.38
C ILE A 274 -2.50 6.71 -15.03
N HIS A 275 -2.40 5.53 -15.61
CA HIS A 275 -1.19 4.72 -15.58
C HIS A 275 -0.34 5.05 -16.79
N PHE A 276 0.75 5.75 -16.57
CA PHE A 276 1.76 5.96 -17.60
C PHE A 276 2.57 4.68 -17.85
N HIS A 277 2.80 3.89 -16.80
CA HIS A 277 3.26 2.51 -16.88
C HIS A 277 2.27 1.62 -16.14
N TYR A 278 1.96 0.46 -16.68
CA TYR A 278 1.06 -0.47 -16.02
C TYR A 278 1.74 -1.18 -14.84
N PRO A 279 1.00 -1.49 -13.77
CA PRO A 279 1.53 -2.24 -12.63
C PRO A 279 1.77 -3.71 -13.00
N THR A 280 2.56 -4.39 -12.19
CA THR A 280 2.95 -5.79 -12.42
C THR A 280 1.82 -6.80 -12.22
N ASN A 281 0.67 -6.39 -11.65
CA ASN A 281 -0.46 -7.27 -11.40
C ASN A 281 -1.80 -6.51 -11.32
N ILE A 282 -2.89 -7.24 -11.50
CA ILE A 282 -4.27 -6.71 -11.48
C ILE A 282 -4.66 -6.18 -10.09
N ALA A 283 -4.20 -6.79 -9.01
CA ALA A 283 -4.57 -6.36 -7.66
C ALA A 283 -4.03 -4.96 -7.35
N SER A 284 -2.77 -4.68 -7.72
CA SER A 284 -2.18 -3.33 -7.62
C SER A 284 -2.94 -2.34 -8.49
N TYR A 285 -3.29 -2.71 -9.74
CA TYR A 285 -4.10 -1.87 -10.61
C TYR A 285 -5.44 -1.50 -9.95
N LEU A 286 -6.18 -2.46 -9.42
CA LEU A 286 -7.45 -2.23 -8.74
C LEU A 286 -7.30 -1.36 -7.48
N GLN A 287 -6.22 -1.55 -6.73
CA GLN A 287 -5.92 -0.74 -5.55
C GLN A 287 -5.64 0.73 -5.93
N GLU A 288 -4.92 0.95 -7.02
CA GLU A 288 -4.57 2.28 -7.52
C GLU A 288 -5.77 2.99 -8.12
N ILE A 289 -6.53 2.36 -9.02
CA ILE A 289 -7.74 2.97 -9.59
C ILE A 289 -8.84 3.19 -8.54
N GLY A 290 -8.89 2.35 -7.50
CA GLY A 290 -9.81 2.46 -6.37
C GLY A 290 -9.67 3.75 -5.56
N ARG A 291 -8.67 4.60 -5.86
CA ARG A 291 -8.49 5.94 -5.26
C ARG A 291 -9.38 6.98 -5.91
N ALA A 292 -9.81 6.74 -7.15
CA ALA A 292 -10.75 7.63 -7.83
C ALA A 292 -12.18 7.47 -7.30
N GLY A 293 -12.94 8.54 -7.31
CA GLY A 293 -14.38 8.56 -7.05
C GLY A 293 -14.81 7.93 -5.73
N ARG A 294 -14.06 8.14 -4.64
CA ARG A 294 -14.45 7.61 -3.32
C ARG A 294 -15.71 8.24 -2.75
N ASP A 295 -16.08 9.40 -3.26
CA ASP A 295 -17.35 10.09 -3.01
C ASP A 295 -18.53 9.50 -3.78
N GLY A 296 -18.30 8.51 -4.66
CA GLY A 296 -19.33 7.90 -5.52
C GLY A 296 -19.50 8.59 -6.85
N GLU A 297 -18.89 9.76 -7.07
CA GLU A 297 -19.01 10.50 -8.30
C GLU A 297 -18.28 9.83 -9.48
N PRO A 298 -18.74 10.06 -10.74
CA PRO A 298 -18.11 9.50 -11.92
C PRO A 298 -16.61 9.82 -11.99
N SER A 299 -15.82 8.80 -12.27
CA SER A 299 -14.36 8.89 -12.38
C SER A 299 -13.85 7.96 -13.47
N ILE A 300 -12.65 8.19 -13.98
CA ILE A 300 -12.07 7.40 -15.06
C ILE A 300 -10.65 6.94 -14.73
N ALA A 301 -10.36 5.70 -15.08
CA ALA A 301 -9.03 5.11 -15.04
C ALA A 301 -8.54 4.86 -16.47
N ILE A 302 -7.42 5.47 -16.84
CA ILE A 302 -6.83 5.35 -18.17
C ILE A 302 -5.46 4.69 -18.03
N LEU A 303 -5.22 3.67 -18.83
CA LEU A 303 -3.92 3.03 -18.95
C LEU A 303 -3.33 3.34 -20.31
N LEU A 304 -2.18 4.00 -20.33
CA LEU A 304 -1.41 4.25 -21.54
C LEU A 304 -0.44 3.10 -21.74
N CYS A 305 -0.57 2.35 -22.82
CA CYS A 305 0.23 1.17 -23.10
C CYS A 305 1.05 1.36 -24.37
N SER A 306 2.35 1.09 -24.28
CA SER A 306 3.26 1.07 -25.42
C SER A 306 4.00 -0.28 -25.49
N PRO A 307 4.37 -0.75 -26.69
CA PRO A 307 5.26 -1.91 -26.81
C PRO A 307 6.59 -1.77 -26.03
N LEU A 308 7.05 -0.53 -25.82
CA LEU A 308 8.27 -0.22 -25.08
C LEU A 308 8.15 -0.40 -23.56
N ASP A 309 6.94 -0.63 -23.03
CA ASP A 309 6.72 -0.87 -21.60
C ASP A 309 7.04 -2.30 -21.16
N HIS A 310 7.40 -3.19 -22.08
CA HIS A 310 7.49 -4.64 -21.83
C HIS A 310 8.55 -5.00 -20.77
N ASP A 311 9.71 -4.38 -20.82
CA ASP A 311 10.87 -4.77 -20.01
C ASP A 311 10.82 -4.18 -18.59
N LEU A 312 10.15 -3.05 -18.41
CA LEU A 312 10.11 -2.34 -17.15
C LEU A 312 9.43 -3.14 -16.01
N PRO A 313 8.25 -3.75 -16.20
CA PRO A 313 7.64 -4.60 -15.17
C PRO A 313 8.47 -5.86 -14.86
N ILE A 314 9.16 -6.41 -15.85
CA ILE A 314 10.06 -7.56 -15.67
C ILE A 314 11.22 -7.18 -14.76
N SER A 315 11.91 -6.07 -15.05
CA SER A 315 13.00 -5.56 -14.22
C SER A 315 12.53 -5.30 -12.77
N ILE A 316 11.35 -4.74 -12.57
CA ILE A 316 10.78 -4.51 -11.24
C ILE A 316 10.60 -5.84 -10.48
N ILE A 317 10.09 -6.87 -11.16
CA ILE A 317 9.88 -8.20 -10.54
C ILE A 317 11.23 -8.83 -10.15
N GLU A 318 12.22 -8.74 -11.03
CA GLU A 318 13.56 -9.29 -10.78
C GLU A 318 14.29 -8.57 -9.65
N ASP A 319 14.11 -7.25 -9.53
CA ASP A 319 14.72 -6.43 -8.48
C ASP A 319 14.07 -6.63 -7.08
N GLU A 320 12.99 -7.40 -6.97
CA GLU A 320 12.35 -7.66 -5.68
C GLU A 320 12.98 -8.81 -4.89
N LEU A 321 13.72 -9.69 -5.54
CA LEU A 321 14.27 -10.91 -4.94
C LEU A 321 15.77 -11.08 -5.28
N PRO A 322 16.55 -11.67 -4.38
CA PRO A 322 17.97 -11.91 -4.65
C PRO A 322 18.15 -12.92 -5.80
N SER A 323 19.12 -12.67 -6.65
CA SER A 323 19.46 -13.62 -7.71
C SER A 323 20.12 -14.89 -7.14
N GLN A 324 20.11 -15.97 -7.91
CA GLN A 324 20.81 -17.21 -7.55
C GLN A 324 22.29 -16.96 -7.24
N SER A 325 22.97 -16.15 -8.05
CA SER A 325 24.39 -15.82 -7.84
C SER A 325 24.64 -15.04 -6.55
N GLN A 326 23.72 -14.16 -6.16
CA GLN A 326 23.81 -13.44 -4.90
C GLN A 326 23.61 -14.37 -3.70
N ILE A 327 22.70 -15.34 -3.78
CA ILE A 327 22.50 -16.34 -2.71
C ILE A 327 23.74 -17.22 -2.59
N GLN A 328 24.29 -17.73 -3.71
CA GLN A 328 25.50 -18.53 -3.74
C GLN A 328 26.69 -17.76 -3.13
N PHE A 329 26.84 -16.49 -3.48
CA PHE A 329 27.89 -15.64 -2.94
C PHE A 329 27.72 -15.40 -1.43
N LEU A 330 26.50 -15.14 -0.95
CA LEU A 330 26.25 -15.06 0.50
C LEU A 330 26.65 -16.35 1.23
N PHE A 331 26.27 -17.51 0.68
CA PHE A 331 26.63 -18.80 1.29
C PHE A 331 28.13 -19.04 1.33
N SER A 332 28.88 -18.68 0.28
CA SER A 332 30.35 -18.77 0.30
C SER A 332 30.98 -17.92 1.39
N LEU A 333 30.51 -16.68 1.59
CA LEU A 333 30.97 -15.80 2.66
C LEU A 333 30.67 -16.35 4.05
N LEU A 334 29.49 -16.93 4.25
CA LEU A 334 29.09 -17.52 5.52
C LEU A 334 29.85 -18.83 5.82
N GLN A 335 30.11 -19.65 4.80
CA GLN A 335 30.92 -20.88 4.93
C GLN A 335 32.36 -20.57 5.31
N GLU A 336 32.98 -19.52 4.80
CA GLU A 336 34.31 -19.07 5.24
C GLU A 336 34.35 -18.77 6.74
N ARG A 337 33.27 -18.26 7.34
CA ARG A 337 33.16 -17.98 8.77
C ARG A 337 33.02 -19.23 9.63
N MET A 338 32.57 -20.37 9.08
CA MET A 338 32.47 -21.64 9.79
C MET A 338 33.81 -22.11 10.39
N PHE A 339 34.92 -21.73 9.76
CA PHE A 339 36.26 -22.06 10.27
C PHE A 339 36.63 -21.29 11.56
N GLN A 340 35.91 -20.20 11.84
CA GLN A 340 36.20 -19.30 12.98
C GLN A 340 35.19 -19.43 14.10
N THR A 341 33.93 -19.69 13.80
CA THR A 341 32.83 -19.78 14.76
C THR A 341 31.74 -20.74 14.32
N LYS A 342 30.96 -21.26 15.25
CA LYS A 342 29.80 -22.12 14.95
C LYS A 342 28.51 -21.34 14.78
N GLU A 343 28.42 -20.15 15.36
CA GLU A 343 27.25 -19.30 15.37
C GLU A 343 27.64 -17.84 15.06
N LEU A 344 26.79 -17.13 14.35
CA LEU A 344 26.92 -15.68 14.12
C LEU A 344 25.68 -14.95 14.67
N PRO A 345 25.86 -13.83 15.41
CA PRO A 345 24.78 -12.93 15.74
C PRO A 345 24.10 -12.44 14.47
N ILE A 346 22.77 -12.23 14.52
CA ILE A 346 22.00 -11.82 13.34
C ILE A 346 22.45 -10.45 12.79
N GLU A 347 22.95 -9.58 13.65
CA GLU A 347 23.47 -8.27 13.30
C GLU A 347 24.73 -8.37 12.42
N GLU A 348 25.62 -9.32 12.69
CA GLU A 348 26.80 -9.58 11.85
C GLU A 348 26.40 -10.19 10.50
N VAL A 349 25.39 -11.06 10.48
CA VAL A 349 24.84 -11.61 9.23
C VAL A 349 24.22 -10.50 8.39
N GLU A 350 23.48 -9.58 9.00
CA GLU A 350 22.92 -8.39 8.33
C GLU A 350 24.03 -7.53 7.71
N GLU A 351 25.11 -7.31 8.45
CA GLU A 351 26.25 -6.54 7.95
C GLU A 351 26.92 -7.21 6.72
N ILE A 352 27.10 -8.53 6.76
CA ILE A 352 27.60 -9.31 5.61
C ILE A 352 26.65 -9.19 4.41
N CYS A 353 25.34 -9.33 4.63
CA CYS A 353 24.34 -9.22 3.59
C CYS A 353 24.37 -7.86 2.91
N TYR A 354 24.37 -6.77 3.68
CA TYR A 354 24.32 -5.42 3.11
C TYR A 354 25.64 -4.99 2.48
N ASN A 355 26.77 -5.20 3.17
CA ASN A 355 28.05 -4.66 2.77
C ASN A 355 28.76 -5.55 1.73
N ALA A 356 28.75 -6.87 1.91
CA ALA A 356 29.46 -7.80 1.05
C ALA A 356 28.57 -8.39 -0.06
N ALA A 357 27.41 -8.95 0.30
CA ALA A 357 26.51 -9.57 -0.69
C ALA A 357 25.64 -8.55 -1.44
N ARG A 358 25.70 -7.25 -1.09
CA ARG A 358 24.94 -6.15 -1.68
C ARG A 358 23.42 -6.39 -1.69
N PHE A 359 22.92 -7.01 -0.64
CA PHE A 359 21.49 -7.16 -0.44
C PHE A 359 20.88 -5.82 -0.07
N ASN A 360 19.65 -5.60 -0.53
CA ASN A 360 18.78 -4.60 0.06
C ASN A 360 18.01 -5.21 1.25
N GLU A 361 17.27 -4.38 1.99
CA GLU A 361 16.50 -4.80 3.15
C GLU A 361 15.43 -5.87 2.80
N GLN A 362 14.85 -5.79 1.60
CA GLN A 362 13.82 -6.73 1.13
C GLN A 362 14.40 -8.11 0.88
N TYR A 363 15.59 -8.21 0.24
CA TYR A 363 16.31 -9.47 0.02
C TYR A 363 16.66 -10.14 1.33
N TRP A 364 17.21 -9.35 2.28
CA TRP A 364 17.54 -9.89 3.59
C TRP A 364 16.33 -10.39 4.34
N ARG A 365 15.22 -9.65 4.36
CA ARG A 365 13.98 -10.09 5.02
C ARG A 365 13.46 -11.41 4.46
N PHE A 366 13.51 -11.56 3.13
CA PHE A 366 13.10 -12.80 2.46
C PHE A 366 13.99 -13.97 2.89
N ILE A 367 15.31 -13.85 2.77
CA ILE A 367 16.28 -14.91 3.13
C ILE A 367 16.16 -15.25 4.62
N ARG A 368 16.15 -14.24 5.47
CA ARG A 368 16.01 -14.42 6.92
C ARG A 368 14.76 -15.21 7.29
N TYR A 369 13.62 -14.86 6.71
CA TYR A 369 12.37 -15.58 6.97
C TYR A 369 12.50 -17.08 6.67
N HIS A 370 13.04 -17.45 5.51
CA HIS A 370 13.20 -18.84 5.13
C HIS A 370 14.22 -19.56 6.01
N LEU A 371 15.34 -18.93 6.37
CA LEU A 371 16.31 -19.48 7.31
C LEU A 371 15.74 -19.69 8.72
N GLU A 372 14.88 -18.79 9.20
CA GLU A 372 14.14 -18.95 10.45
C GLU A 372 13.15 -20.13 10.38
N GLN A 373 12.40 -20.29 9.27
CA GLN A 373 11.47 -21.41 9.06
C GLN A 373 12.19 -22.76 9.00
N LEU A 374 13.41 -22.79 8.48
CA LEU A 374 14.26 -23.98 8.43
C LEU A 374 14.99 -24.25 9.74
N GLY A 375 14.83 -23.38 10.75
CA GLY A 375 15.51 -23.53 12.03
C GLY A 375 17.02 -23.24 11.99
N ILE A 376 17.52 -22.62 10.91
CA ILE A 376 18.92 -22.24 10.76
C ILE A 376 19.23 -20.95 11.55
N ILE A 377 18.24 -20.07 11.67
CA ILE A 377 18.29 -18.92 12.57
C ILE A 377 17.46 -19.23 13.81
N GLN A 378 18.10 -19.23 14.98
CA GLN A 378 17.48 -19.46 16.27
C GLN A 378 17.98 -18.42 17.28
N GLN A 379 17.11 -17.91 18.15
CA GLN A 379 17.47 -16.97 19.22
C GLN A 379 18.34 -15.78 18.74
N ARG A 380 18.04 -15.23 17.56
CA ARG A 380 18.81 -14.16 16.89
C ARG A 380 20.25 -14.54 16.54
N LYS A 381 20.53 -15.81 16.32
CA LYS A 381 21.82 -16.33 15.85
C LYS A 381 21.62 -17.23 14.64
N LEU A 382 22.51 -17.12 13.68
CA LEU A 382 22.64 -18.03 12.55
C LEU A 382 23.55 -19.20 12.95
N ILE A 383 23.07 -20.43 12.81
CA ILE A 383 23.82 -21.65 13.09
C ILE A 383 24.58 -22.04 11.83
N LEU A 384 25.86 -21.71 11.77
CA LEU A 384 26.70 -21.92 10.57
C LEU A 384 26.86 -23.40 10.22
N GLU A 385 27.04 -24.30 11.22
CA GLU A 385 27.15 -25.75 11.00
C GLU A 385 25.92 -26.36 10.27
N SER A 386 24.77 -25.69 10.32
CA SER A 386 23.54 -26.12 9.65
C SER A 386 23.42 -25.61 8.21
N LEU A 387 24.35 -24.74 7.76
CA LEU A 387 24.38 -24.29 6.39
C LEU A 387 24.92 -25.39 5.47
N SER A 388 24.12 -25.78 4.49
CA SER A 388 24.48 -26.79 3.50
C SER A 388 24.05 -26.36 2.11
N ASP A 389 24.60 -27.00 1.08
CA ASP A 389 24.15 -26.80 -0.30
C ASP A 389 22.66 -27.16 -0.47
N GLU A 390 22.13 -28.09 0.33
CA GLU A 390 20.70 -28.40 0.34
C GLU A 390 19.87 -27.21 0.78
N ILE A 391 20.26 -26.52 1.86
CA ILE A 391 19.59 -25.31 2.34
C ILE A 391 19.67 -24.19 1.29
N MET A 392 20.85 -24.00 0.71
CA MET A 392 21.04 -23.02 -0.38
C MET A 392 20.11 -23.31 -1.56
N ASN A 393 20.05 -24.55 -2.03
CA ASN A 393 19.19 -24.95 -3.12
C ASN A 393 17.70 -24.79 -2.80
N ARG A 394 17.27 -25.02 -1.55
CA ARG A 394 15.90 -24.75 -1.09
C ARG A 394 15.58 -23.26 -1.17
N LEU A 395 16.48 -22.39 -0.73
CA LEU A 395 16.28 -20.93 -0.83
C LEU A 395 16.17 -20.48 -2.29
N ILE A 396 17.02 -21.01 -3.17
CA ILE A 396 16.95 -20.74 -4.62
C ILE A 396 15.60 -21.19 -5.18
N ALA A 397 15.14 -22.38 -4.81
CA ALA A 397 13.84 -22.89 -5.25
C ALA A 397 12.67 -22.03 -4.77
N GLU A 398 12.72 -21.49 -3.54
CA GLU A 398 11.71 -20.57 -3.02
C GLU A 398 11.68 -19.24 -3.80
N VAL A 399 12.86 -18.70 -4.16
CA VAL A 399 12.96 -17.53 -5.04
C VAL A 399 12.34 -17.82 -6.41
N GLU A 400 12.65 -18.95 -7.03
CA GLU A 400 12.11 -19.35 -8.33
C GLU A 400 10.60 -19.53 -8.32
N ILE A 401 10.05 -20.12 -7.25
CA ILE A 401 8.60 -20.26 -7.07
C ILE A 401 7.97 -18.87 -7.00
N ARG A 402 8.55 -17.97 -6.23
CA ARG A 402 8.04 -16.61 -6.08
C ARG A 402 8.10 -15.83 -7.38
N LEU A 403 9.19 -15.91 -8.12
CA LEU A 403 9.34 -15.28 -9.45
C LEU A 403 8.32 -15.81 -10.44
N ARG A 404 8.13 -17.14 -10.51
CA ARG A 404 7.11 -17.74 -11.39
C ARG A 404 5.71 -17.22 -11.09
N ASN A 405 5.35 -17.08 -9.82
CA ASN A 405 4.05 -16.52 -9.43
C ASN A 405 3.90 -15.07 -9.90
N LYS A 406 4.94 -14.23 -9.70
CA LYS A 406 4.92 -12.83 -10.15
C LYS A 406 4.85 -12.70 -11.67
N TYR A 407 5.56 -13.55 -12.41
CA TYR A 407 5.44 -13.59 -13.87
C TYR A 407 4.04 -14.02 -14.32
N SER A 408 3.42 -14.98 -13.64
CA SER A 408 2.02 -15.37 -13.91
C SER A 408 1.05 -14.21 -13.66
N GLU A 409 1.23 -13.45 -12.59
CA GLU A 409 0.44 -12.24 -12.32
C GLU A 409 0.64 -11.15 -13.37
N LEU A 410 1.88 -10.95 -13.83
CA LEU A 410 2.19 -10.03 -14.93
C LEU A 410 1.53 -10.44 -16.25
N GLU A 411 1.56 -11.74 -16.59
CA GLU A 411 0.88 -12.25 -17.79
C GLU A 411 -0.64 -12.10 -17.71
N ASN A 412 -1.24 -12.24 -16.52
CA ASN A 412 -2.65 -11.93 -16.30
C ASN A 412 -2.94 -10.43 -16.52
N MET A 413 -2.06 -9.54 -16.07
CA MET A 413 -2.19 -8.10 -16.33
C MET A 413 -2.09 -7.77 -17.82
N LYS A 414 -1.13 -8.35 -18.53
CA LYS A 414 -0.98 -8.19 -19.99
C LYS A 414 -2.19 -8.73 -20.75
N SER A 415 -2.72 -9.89 -20.33
CA SER A 415 -3.94 -10.47 -20.90
C SER A 415 -5.14 -9.54 -20.74
N TRP A 416 -5.28 -8.91 -19.58
CA TRP A 416 -6.32 -7.91 -19.36
C TRP A 416 -6.14 -6.65 -20.23
N ILE A 417 -4.91 -6.19 -20.43
CA ILE A 417 -4.62 -5.03 -21.31
C ILE A 417 -5.06 -5.32 -22.75
N GLN A 418 -4.85 -6.55 -23.22
CA GLN A 418 -5.13 -6.96 -24.60
C GLN A 418 -6.53 -7.52 -24.81
N VAL A 419 -7.35 -7.62 -23.77
CA VAL A 419 -8.66 -8.26 -23.81
C VAL A 419 -9.60 -7.61 -24.82
N LYS A 420 -10.32 -8.45 -25.60
CA LYS A 420 -11.31 -8.02 -26.60
C LYS A 420 -12.74 -8.34 -26.11
N GLU A 421 -13.01 -8.05 -24.86
CA GLU A 421 -14.33 -8.16 -24.21
C GLU A 421 -14.43 -7.09 -23.11
N CYS A 422 -15.52 -7.08 -22.37
CA CYS A 422 -15.71 -6.12 -21.27
C CYS A 422 -14.56 -6.22 -20.24
N ARG A 423 -13.73 -5.18 -20.13
CA ARG A 423 -12.58 -5.13 -19.19
C ARG A 423 -13.00 -5.34 -17.74
N ARG A 424 -14.14 -4.78 -17.35
CA ARG A 424 -14.70 -4.92 -16.01
C ARG A 424 -15.08 -6.36 -15.70
N GLU A 425 -15.78 -7.00 -16.63
CA GLU A 425 -16.18 -8.42 -16.47
C GLU A 425 -14.96 -9.34 -16.36
N TYR A 426 -13.93 -9.07 -17.17
CA TYR A 426 -12.67 -9.82 -17.09
C TYR A 426 -12.04 -9.70 -15.70
N LEU A 427 -11.91 -8.47 -15.16
CA LEU A 427 -11.35 -8.23 -13.83
C LEU A 427 -12.15 -8.92 -12.74
N LEU A 428 -13.47 -8.78 -12.76
CA LEU A 428 -14.34 -9.37 -11.75
C LEU A 428 -14.25 -10.88 -11.73
N ARG A 429 -14.16 -11.53 -12.90
CA ARG A 429 -13.98 -12.99 -13.00
C ARG A 429 -12.71 -13.50 -12.33
N GLN A 430 -11.60 -12.74 -12.37
CA GLN A 430 -10.35 -13.11 -11.69
C GLN A 430 -10.52 -13.27 -10.17
N PHE A 431 -11.49 -12.56 -9.61
CA PHE A 431 -11.80 -12.60 -8.16
C PHE A 431 -13.07 -13.39 -7.84
N GLY A 432 -13.65 -14.09 -8.84
CA GLY A 432 -14.85 -14.89 -8.65
C GLY A 432 -16.16 -14.11 -8.61
N TYR A 433 -16.16 -12.85 -9.11
CA TYR A 433 -17.36 -12.00 -9.21
C TYR A 433 -17.86 -11.89 -10.64
N ARG A 434 -19.06 -11.36 -10.78
CA ARG A 434 -19.68 -10.98 -12.06
C ARG A 434 -20.11 -9.53 -12.02
N LYS A 435 -20.16 -8.90 -13.18
CA LYS A 435 -20.70 -7.55 -13.32
C LYS A 435 -22.21 -7.57 -13.07
N GLU A 436 -22.69 -6.66 -12.24
CA GLU A 436 -24.12 -6.48 -11.97
C GLU A 436 -24.70 -5.40 -12.91
N GLY A 437 -25.62 -5.84 -13.77
CA GLY A 437 -26.34 -4.94 -14.67
C GLY A 437 -25.51 -4.26 -15.75
N GLU A 438 -26.15 -3.34 -16.47
CA GLU A 438 -25.50 -2.46 -17.45
C GLU A 438 -25.05 -1.15 -16.80
N LEU A 439 -23.83 -0.73 -17.11
CA LEU A 439 -23.25 0.51 -16.61
C LEU A 439 -23.14 1.52 -17.78
N LYS A 440 -23.56 2.75 -17.56
CA LYS A 440 -23.53 3.82 -18.57
C LYS A 440 -22.12 4.04 -19.13
N ASN A 441 -21.11 4.08 -18.26
CA ASN A 441 -19.71 4.27 -18.62
C ASN A 441 -18.89 3.11 -18.00
N CYS A 442 -18.86 1.96 -18.67
CA CYS A 442 -18.24 0.76 -18.13
C CYS A 442 -16.74 0.69 -18.45
N CYS A 443 -16.42 0.57 -19.74
CA CYS A 443 -15.05 0.51 -20.24
C CYS A 443 -15.00 0.86 -21.72
N ASP A 444 -13.80 1.04 -22.28
CA ASP A 444 -13.57 1.33 -23.70
C ASP A 444 -14.21 0.32 -24.66
N TYR A 445 -14.29 -0.96 -24.27
CA TYR A 445 -14.98 -1.98 -25.06
C TYR A 445 -16.51 -1.83 -25.06
N CYS A 446 -17.10 -1.49 -23.90
CA CYS A 446 -18.55 -1.37 -23.77
C CYS A 446 -19.10 -0.01 -24.24
N HIS A 447 -18.40 1.03 -24.05
CA HIS A 447 -18.58 2.43 -24.39
C HIS A 447 -18.29 3.35 -23.19
N ILE A 448 -17.62 4.47 -23.45
CA ILE A 448 -17.38 5.57 -22.50
C ILE A 448 -17.78 6.90 -23.16
N THR A 449 -18.65 7.64 -22.51
CA THR A 449 -18.99 9.01 -22.92
C THR A 449 -17.96 9.97 -22.30
N LYS A 450 -16.88 10.28 -23.03
CA LYS A 450 -15.76 11.10 -22.52
C LYS A 450 -16.18 12.49 -22.03
N THR A 451 -17.24 13.06 -22.59
CA THR A 451 -17.76 14.38 -22.15
C THR A 451 -18.23 14.41 -20.71
N ASP A 452 -18.57 13.26 -20.12
CA ASP A 452 -18.97 13.15 -18.70
C ASP A 452 -17.78 13.43 -17.75
N TYR A 453 -16.54 13.34 -18.25
CA TYR A 453 -15.29 13.51 -17.48
C TYR A 453 -14.54 14.79 -17.83
N LYS A 454 -15.11 15.63 -18.75
CA LYS A 454 -14.47 16.85 -19.21
C LYS A 454 -14.44 17.92 -18.13
N LYS A 455 -13.36 18.71 -18.09
CA LYS A 455 -13.31 19.93 -17.28
C LYS A 455 -14.56 20.77 -17.53
N ARG A 456 -15.32 21.01 -16.48
CA ARG A 456 -16.39 22.00 -16.53
C ARG A 456 -15.70 23.34 -16.66
N GLN A 457 -16.09 24.16 -17.67
CA GLN A 457 -15.70 25.55 -17.65
C GLN A 457 -16.14 26.10 -16.30
N ALA A 458 -15.20 26.61 -15.52
CA ALA A 458 -15.56 27.36 -14.33
C ALA A 458 -16.57 28.41 -14.83
N GLN A 459 -17.84 28.30 -14.43
CA GLN A 459 -18.61 29.50 -14.33
C GLN A 459 -17.74 30.42 -13.52
N GLN A 460 -17.29 31.53 -14.09
CA GLN A 460 -16.73 32.62 -13.34
C GLN A 460 -17.74 32.91 -12.24
N SER A 461 -17.58 32.24 -11.11
CA SER A 461 -18.12 32.73 -9.88
C SER A 461 -17.30 34.00 -9.66
N ASP A 462 -17.93 35.15 -9.81
CA ASP A 462 -17.48 36.42 -9.27
C ASP A 462 -17.41 36.37 -7.73
N PHE A 463 -16.72 35.36 -7.21
CA PHE A 463 -16.15 35.38 -5.88
C PHE A 463 -14.76 35.95 -6.04
N ASP A 464 -14.71 37.27 -6.20
CA ASP A 464 -13.56 38.07 -5.79
C ASP A 464 -13.35 37.77 -4.29
N TYR A 465 -12.65 36.67 -4.00
CA TYR A 465 -12.23 36.37 -2.63
C TYR A 465 -11.17 37.38 -2.27
N ASN A 466 -11.66 38.54 -1.82
CA ASN A 466 -10.81 39.59 -1.30
C ASN A 466 -10.53 39.27 0.18
N TRP A 467 -9.38 38.64 0.43
CA TRP A 467 -8.94 38.27 1.77
C TRP A 467 -8.90 39.48 2.72
N GLU A 468 -8.68 40.68 2.20
CA GLU A 468 -8.75 41.94 2.97
C GLU A 468 -10.15 42.22 3.50
N THR A 469 -11.16 41.97 2.69
CA THR A 469 -12.58 42.12 3.08
C THR A 469 -12.97 41.08 4.15
N GLU A 470 -12.47 39.86 4.04
CA GLU A 470 -12.72 38.82 5.07
C GLU A 470 -11.94 39.11 6.38
N LEU A 471 -10.74 39.64 6.32
CA LEU A 471 -10.01 40.10 7.49
C LEU A 471 -10.71 41.30 8.14
N GLN A 472 -11.23 42.24 7.36
CA GLN A 472 -11.99 43.37 7.89
C GLN A 472 -13.26 42.90 8.63
N LYS A 473 -13.98 41.93 8.10
CA LYS A 473 -15.13 41.30 8.80
C LYS A 473 -14.71 40.57 10.08
N LEU A 474 -13.62 39.80 10.03
CA LEU A 474 -13.09 39.06 11.19
C LEU A 474 -12.63 39.98 12.33
N PHE A 475 -12.07 41.13 12.01
CA PHE A 475 -11.60 42.13 12.98
C PHE A 475 -12.62 43.22 13.33
N GLY A 476 -13.85 43.10 12.80
CA GLY A 476 -14.91 44.08 13.09
C GLY A 476 -14.61 45.50 12.62
N LEU A 477 -13.79 45.64 11.58
CA LEU A 477 -13.40 46.90 11.00
C LEU A 477 -14.36 47.34 9.90
N GLU A 478 -15.64 47.07 10.03
CA GLU A 478 -16.65 47.68 9.15
C GLU A 478 -16.62 49.20 9.40
N LYS A 479 -16.27 49.95 8.36
CA LYS A 479 -16.40 51.39 8.40
C LYS A 479 -17.86 51.74 8.72
N MET A 480 -18.10 52.38 9.88
CA MET A 480 -19.31 53.13 10.07
C MET A 480 -19.33 54.18 8.95
N GLY A 481 -20.22 53.97 7.98
CA GLY A 481 -20.45 54.91 6.93
C GLY A 481 -21.13 56.16 7.51
N GLU A 482 -20.61 57.32 7.08
CA GLU A 482 -21.30 58.58 7.21
C GLU A 482 -22.61 58.57 6.40
#